data_5a7776d30120596064dd1bcc8da4c91f
#
_entry.id   5a7776d30120596064dd1bcc8da4c91f
#
_cell.length_a   1.000
_cell.length_b   1.000
_cell.length_c   1.000
_cell.angle_alpha   90.00
_cell.angle_beta   90.00
_cell.angle_gamma   90.00
#
_symmetry.space_group_name_H-M   'P 1'
#
loop_
_entity.id
_entity.type
_entity.pdbx_description
1 polymer ?
#
loop_
_entity_poly.entity_id
_entity_poly.type
_entity_poly.pdbx_seq_one_letter_code
_entity_poly.pdbx_strand_id
1 'polypeptide(L)'
;MAPARVCSLLLSRPAVPGRSNVHRRLRAPLLALPLAASLQAAGSEPVSAQGLDSLAAVRAVAADTLDGCARISQVFVDNHAVFDPTDSDLDPRFAWAYGFANRLHIPTREGVIRREILFREGQCYSPELLLDSERLLRNTTFIADADIYGIRQPDGTYHVIVDTSDEWSTRLEPRVDPRGGGLSGLELREDNLLGTGQHVAAFWGQQYDETVYGAAYATPQFLGTLLDAELAVAKTANGTLFAQSLSYPFRGEAGRWAWRQRVEHEDRYFEYFTPGEDKLVRVLFPERRRAMDVGGVFRLGRRGNLTLLGAALAGEWIIYPGGARFADEEDAVEGTVPLLLQRPTAFDTVSSLRVVFLAGQRSVYFVRRSALDAVRGTEDVRLGVEAEVALGRSLQAFSSDDDLSLNLGVDVAGELPGGLLSGARVLLEGKRDYGAPVETWEWRNVFGQADAWAYWRPSPESRHTVVGAVTAAGGWRTTVPFQLTLGNRSGLRGLPRNAATGARRAVFSLEDRFYIGWPYPQLFDLGGVAFVDVGRSWAGGYVFGTDPEFFASVGVGLRTAFPPGSRRTYRLDVAVPVAGGGGLSDFVVSVGVGQAIGRVLRDDPQIRRSSRRTLSASLFNYPN
;
A
#
# COMPACT_ATOMS: atom_id res chain seq x y z
N MET A 1 4.46 -3.74 -6.16
CA MET A 1 3.43 -4.77 -6.27
C MET A 1 3.44 -5.72 -5.12
N ALA A 2 2.46 -6.49 -4.95
CA ALA A 2 2.01 -6.98 -3.68
C ALA A 2 2.39 -8.39 -3.20
N PRO A 3 3.52 -9.01 -3.45
CA PRO A 3 3.91 -10.16 -2.63
C PRO A 3 4.28 -9.76 -1.19
N ALA A 4 4.60 -8.49 -0.95
CA ALA A 4 4.94 -8.02 0.39
C ALA A 4 3.82 -8.13 1.45
N ARG A 5 2.58 -8.45 1.05
CA ARG A 5 1.41 -8.35 1.94
C ARG A 5 1.19 -9.54 2.87
N VAL A 6 1.72 -10.70 2.57
CA VAL A 6 1.43 -11.91 3.36
C VAL A 6 2.30 -12.02 4.61
N CYS A 7 3.57 -11.63 4.53
CA CYS A 7 4.50 -11.75 5.65
C CYS A 7 4.37 -10.67 6.74
N SER A 8 3.89 -9.45 6.39
CA SER A 8 3.82 -8.36 7.39
C SER A 8 2.71 -8.52 8.44
N LEU A 9 1.86 -9.54 8.30
CA LEU A 9 0.74 -9.80 9.23
C LEU A 9 1.16 -10.54 10.52
N LEU A 10 2.34 -11.11 10.58
CA LEU A 10 2.62 -12.14 11.56
C LEU A 10 3.45 -11.72 12.78
N LEU A 11 4.06 -10.53 12.85
CA LEU A 11 4.97 -10.23 13.96
C LEU A 11 4.90 -8.79 14.48
N SER A 12 4.40 -8.59 15.70
CA SER A 12 4.45 -7.32 16.43
C SER A 12 4.49 -7.52 17.95
N ARG A 13 5.45 -6.93 18.63
CA ARG A 13 5.51 -6.82 20.10
C ARG A 13 5.84 -5.41 20.63
N PRO A 14 5.46 -5.12 21.89
CA PRO A 14 5.15 -3.79 22.40
C PRO A 14 6.16 -3.19 23.40
N ALA A 15 5.90 -2.03 23.98
CA ALA A 15 6.15 -1.60 25.39
C ALA A 15 5.66 -0.18 25.71
N VAL A 16 5.34 0.04 26.84
CA VAL A 16 4.56 0.74 27.86
C VAL A 16 5.41 1.86 28.55
N PRO A 17 4.99 2.82 29.39
CA PRO A 17 3.76 3.18 30.12
C PRO A 17 3.38 4.69 30.11
N GLY A 18 2.40 5.25 30.76
CA GLY A 18 1.54 5.10 31.91
C GLY A 18 1.02 6.45 32.43
N ARG A 19 -0.22 6.40 33.03
CA ARG A 19 -0.90 7.29 33.99
C ARG A 19 -1.31 8.72 33.60
N SER A 20 -2.44 9.28 34.04
CA SER A 20 -3.60 8.96 34.89
C SER A 20 -4.67 10.04 34.83
N ASN A 21 -5.96 9.64 35.01
CA ASN A 21 -7.12 10.31 35.62
C ASN A 21 -7.51 11.78 35.34
N VAL A 22 -8.74 12.04 34.91
CA VAL A 22 -9.92 12.54 35.67
C VAL A 22 -11.03 13.02 34.72
N HIS A 23 -12.27 12.63 35.06
CA HIS A 23 -13.53 12.92 34.37
C HIS A 23 -13.88 14.42 34.24
N ARG A 24 -14.35 14.83 33.05
CA ARG A 24 -15.48 15.76 32.93
C ARG A 24 -16.18 15.59 31.58
N ARG A 25 -17.47 15.30 31.65
CA ARG A 25 -18.37 15.22 30.50
C ARG A 25 -18.62 16.64 29.94
N LEU A 26 -18.28 16.88 28.69
CA LEU A 26 -18.85 17.98 27.92
C LEU A 26 -19.45 17.39 26.64
N ARG A 27 -20.75 17.51 26.53
CA ARG A 27 -21.51 17.26 25.30
C ARG A 27 -21.20 18.39 24.34
N ALA A 28 -20.64 18.11 23.19
CA ALA A 28 -20.57 19.03 22.08
C ALA A 28 -21.50 18.55 20.94
N PRO A 29 -22.24 19.44 20.29
CA PRO A 29 -23.21 19.09 19.28
C PRO A 29 -22.53 18.69 17.96
N LEU A 30 -23.13 17.71 17.29
CA LEU A 30 -22.86 17.35 15.90
C LEU A 30 -23.17 18.53 14.98
N LEU A 31 -22.14 19.19 14.47
CA LEU A 31 -22.26 20.06 13.30
C LEU A 31 -22.27 19.15 12.05
N ALA A 32 -23.46 18.86 11.58
CA ALA A 32 -23.68 18.35 10.24
C ALA A 32 -23.46 19.50 9.26
N LEU A 33 -22.36 19.46 8.53
CA LEU A 33 -22.15 20.29 7.35
C LEU A 33 -22.80 19.58 6.15
N PRO A 34 -23.74 20.23 5.45
CA PRO A 34 -24.24 19.70 4.19
C PRO A 34 -23.19 19.97 3.10
N LEU A 35 -22.57 18.92 2.59
CA LEU A 35 -21.89 18.96 1.30
C LEU A 35 -22.94 18.97 0.20
N ALA A 36 -23.54 20.14 -0.04
CA ALA A 36 -24.35 20.36 -1.22
C ALA A 36 -23.42 20.76 -2.37
N ALA A 37 -23.49 19.96 -3.40
CA ALA A 37 -22.80 20.12 -4.66
C ALA A 37 -23.05 21.49 -5.29
N SER A 38 -21.99 22.14 -5.70
CA SER A 38 -22.02 23.05 -6.85
C SER A 38 -20.84 22.69 -7.76
N LEU A 39 -21.06 21.68 -8.60
CA LEU A 39 -20.29 21.52 -9.83
C LEU A 39 -20.80 22.58 -10.81
N GLN A 40 -20.27 23.76 -10.72
CA GLN A 40 -20.36 24.72 -11.84
C GLN A 40 -19.13 24.52 -12.70
N ALA A 41 -19.41 24.28 -13.98
CA ALA A 41 -18.42 24.18 -15.04
C ALA A 41 -17.51 25.42 -15.04
N ALA A 42 -16.26 25.25 -14.65
CA ALA A 42 -15.23 26.24 -14.90
C ALA A 42 -14.78 26.06 -16.36
N GLY A 43 -15.00 27.10 -17.15
CA GLY A 43 -14.59 27.18 -18.53
C GLY A 43 -13.07 26.96 -18.67
N SER A 44 -12.73 26.24 -19.70
CA SER A 44 -11.36 26.00 -20.13
C SER A 44 -10.72 27.29 -20.62
N GLU A 45 -9.88 27.90 -19.79
CA GLU A 45 -8.86 28.83 -20.29
C GLU A 45 -7.56 28.07 -20.59
N PRO A 46 -6.81 28.45 -21.62
CA PRO A 46 -5.70 27.64 -22.12
C PRO A 46 -4.50 27.69 -21.18
N VAL A 47 -4.03 26.51 -20.79
CA VAL A 47 -2.75 26.28 -20.09
C VAL A 47 -1.60 26.80 -20.94
N SER A 48 -0.75 27.62 -20.36
CA SER A 48 0.41 28.25 -21.00
C SER A 48 1.45 27.24 -21.52
N ALA A 49 2.05 27.63 -22.64
CA ALA A 49 2.72 26.83 -23.64
C ALA A 49 4.14 26.28 -23.30
N GLN A 50 4.49 25.97 -22.06
CA GLN A 50 5.83 25.43 -21.75
C GLN A 50 5.87 23.92 -21.48
N GLY A 51 4.72 23.25 -21.38
CA GLY A 51 4.63 21.78 -21.35
C GLY A 51 4.20 21.17 -22.69
N LEU A 52 3.95 22.00 -23.69
CA LEU A 52 3.32 21.59 -24.96
C LEU A 52 4.30 21.33 -26.10
N ASP A 53 5.57 21.68 -25.97
CA ASP A 53 6.53 21.47 -27.07
C ASP A 53 6.82 19.98 -27.31
N SER A 54 6.79 19.14 -26.28
CA SER A 54 6.89 17.69 -26.47
C SER A 54 5.62 17.06 -27.05
N LEU A 55 4.44 17.60 -26.71
CA LEU A 55 3.15 17.15 -27.25
C LEU A 55 2.86 17.73 -28.65
N ALA A 56 3.38 18.92 -28.96
CA ALA A 56 3.26 19.51 -30.28
C ALA A 56 4.17 18.80 -31.30
N ALA A 57 5.36 18.38 -30.91
CA ALA A 57 6.24 17.54 -31.75
C ALA A 57 5.59 16.17 -32.05
N VAL A 58 4.88 15.58 -31.06
CA VAL A 58 4.12 14.34 -31.24
C VAL A 58 2.90 14.53 -32.15
N ARG A 59 2.23 15.71 -32.11
CA ARG A 59 1.08 16.00 -32.97
C ARG A 59 1.48 16.33 -34.43
N ALA A 60 2.61 16.92 -34.65
CA ALA A 60 3.09 17.25 -36.01
C ALA A 60 3.43 16.01 -36.85
N VAL A 61 3.75 14.88 -36.21
CA VAL A 61 4.05 13.60 -36.89
C VAL A 61 2.80 12.81 -37.26
N ALA A 62 1.64 13.14 -36.68
CA ALA A 62 0.38 12.38 -36.88
C ALA A 62 -0.41 12.84 -38.12
N ALA A 63 0.06 13.80 -38.89
CA ALA A 63 -0.73 14.41 -39.96
C ALA A 63 -0.40 13.92 -41.38
N ASP A 64 0.52 12.97 -41.53
CA ASP A 64 0.97 12.57 -42.89
C ASP A 64 0.91 11.05 -43.07
N THR A 65 -0.31 10.48 -43.26
CA THR A 65 -0.50 9.27 -44.08
C THR A 65 -1.98 8.97 -44.25
N LEU A 66 -2.47 9.13 -45.45
CA LEU A 66 -3.85 8.75 -45.84
C LEU A 66 -4.06 7.24 -46.10
N ASP A 67 -3.02 6.41 -45.91
CA ASP A 67 -3.13 4.96 -46.07
C ASP A 67 -2.16 4.20 -45.13
N GLY A 68 -2.53 4.04 -43.89
CA GLY A 68 -1.85 3.13 -42.97
C GLY A 68 -0.99 3.81 -41.92
N CYS A 69 -1.13 3.36 -40.65
CA CYS A 69 -0.27 3.79 -39.54
C CYS A 69 1.19 3.40 -39.78
N ALA A 70 2.14 4.22 -39.33
CA ALA A 70 3.55 3.83 -39.28
C ALA A 70 3.72 2.61 -38.35
N ARG A 71 4.41 1.57 -38.84
CA ARG A 71 4.53 0.28 -38.15
C ARG A 71 5.83 0.19 -37.35
N ILE A 72 5.81 -0.56 -36.28
CA ILE A 72 7.00 -0.99 -35.56
C ILE A 72 7.65 -2.12 -36.38
N SER A 73 8.84 -1.91 -36.91
CA SER A 73 9.56 -2.91 -37.68
C SER A 73 10.39 -3.83 -36.79
N GLN A 74 11.01 -3.28 -35.72
CA GLN A 74 11.83 -4.04 -34.79
C GLN A 74 11.70 -3.47 -33.38
N VAL A 75 11.82 -4.35 -32.39
CA VAL A 75 11.89 -4.00 -30.95
C VAL A 75 13.20 -4.53 -30.39
N PHE A 76 14.02 -3.61 -29.90
CA PHE A 76 15.28 -3.93 -29.22
C PHE A 76 15.08 -3.78 -27.72
N VAL A 77 15.54 -4.73 -26.94
CA VAL A 77 15.57 -4.65 -25.47
C VAL A 77 17.01 -4.57 -25.04
N ASP A 78 17.35 -3.45 -24.42
CA ASP A 78 18.64 -3.20 -23.79
C ASP A 78 18.42 -3.16 -22.29
N ASN A 79 18.88 -4.19 -21.59
CA ASN A 79 18.69 -4.31 -20.14
C ASN A 79 20.03 -4.21 -19.44
N HIS A 80 20.21 -3.15 -18.68
CA HIS A 80 21.41 -2.89 -17.90
C HIS A 80 21.33 -3.58 -16.54
N ALA A 81 22.49 -4.07 -16.08
CA ALA A 81 22.64 -4.58 -14.74
C ALA A 81 22.45 -3.47 -13.68
N VAL A 82 22.46 -3.83 -12.41
CA VAL A 82 22.30 -2.89 -11.28
C VAL A 82 23.26 -1.70 -11.37
N PHE A 83 24.48 -1.93 -11.85
CA PHE A 83 25.44 -0.88 -12.24
C PHE A 83 25.89 -1.13 -13.68
N ASP A 84 25.62 -0.17 -14.55
CA ASP A 84 26.06 -0.25 -15.93
C ASP A 84 27.56 0.09 -16.01
N PRO A 85 28.44 -0.85 -16.38
CA PRO A 85 29.88 -0.57 -16.46
C PRO A 85 30.25 0.42 -17.57
N THR A 86 29.33 0.75 -18.48
CA THR A 86 29.54 1.73 -19.55
C THR A 86 29.13 3.15 -19.15
N ASP A 87 28.49 3.31 -17.99
CA ASP A 87 28.07 4.61 -17.48
C ASP A 87 29.29 5.44 -17.07
N SER A 88 29.46 6.59 -17.73
CA SER A 88 30.55 7.53 -17.48
C SER A 88 30.51 8.20 -16.11
N ASP A 89 29.37 8.17 -15.44
CA ASP A 89 29.16 8.79 -14.13
C ASP A 89 29.66 7.91 -12.99
N LEU A 90 29.98 6.63 -13.26
CA LEU A 90 30.53 5.72 -12.26
C LEU A 90 31.96 6.06 -11.89
N ASP A 91 32.24 6.15 -10.60
CA ASP A 91 33.60 6.41 -10.09
C ASP A 91 34.48 5.14 -10.17
N PRO A 92 35.58 5.16 -10.94
CA PRO A 92 36.46 3.98 -11.08
C PRO A 92 37.00 3.42 -9.77
N ARG A 93 37.08 4.22 -8.70
CA ARG A 93 37.51 3.76 -7.38
C ARG A 93 36.61 2.67 -6.79
N PHE A 94 35.34 2.62 -7.23
CA PHE A 94 34.34 1.64 -6.77
C PHE A 94 34.09 0.51 -7.76
N ALA A 95 34.90 0.39 -8.83
CA ALA A 95 34.74 -0.66 -9.84
C ALA A 95 34.65 -2.08 -9.24
N TRP A 96 35.35 -2.32 -8.15
CA TRP A 96 35.27 -3.58 -7.42
C TRP A 96 33.89 -3.81 -6.79
N ALA A 97 33.26 -2.75 -6.23
CA ALA A 97 31.93 -2.83 -5.61
C ALA A 97 30.83 -3.03 -6.68
N TYR A 98 30.93 -2.32 -7.79
CA TYR A 98 30.03 -2.52 -8.93
C TYR A 98 30.13 -3.93 -9.50
N GLY A 99 31.37 -4.41 -9.73
CA GLY A 99 31.61 -5.77 -10.19
C GLY A 99 31.14 -6.84 -9.20
N PHE A 100 31.26 -6.61 -7.90
CA PHE A 100 30.75 -7.50 -6.86
C PHE A 100 29.21 -7.52 -6.86
N ALA A 101 28.56 -6.37 -6.88
CA ALA A 101 27.10 -6.27 -6.94
C ALA A 101 26.56 -6.98 -8.19
N ASN A 102 27.09 -6.66 -9.38
CA ASN A 102 26.67 -7.27 -10.63
C ASN A 102 26.90 -8.79 -10.68
N ARG A 103 27.90 -9.33 -9.96
CA ARG A 103 28.10 -10.80 -9.86
C ARG A 103 27.06 -11.49 -8.97
N LEU A 104 26.55 -10.81 -7.98
CA LEU A 104 25.51 -11.34 -7.09
C LEU A 104 24.11 -11.18 -7.69
N HIS A 105 23.96 -10.25 -8.63
CA HIS A 105 22.69 -9.99 -9.31
C HIS A 105 22.59 -10.83 -10.59
N ILE A 106 21.43 -11.47 -10.79
CA ILE A 106 21.11 -12.17 -12.04
C ILE A 106 20.23 -11.24 -12.88
N PRO A 107 20.71 -10.76 -14.04
CA PRO A 107 19.96 -9.83 -14.88
C PRO A 107 18.59 -10.37 -15.30
N THR A 108 17.63 -9.48 -15.39
CA THR A 108 16.29 -9.80 -15.89
C THR A 108 16.38 -10.28 -17.34
N ARG A 109 15.76 -11.41 -17.62
CA ARG A 109 15.77 -12.00 -18.97
C ARG A 109 14.95 -11.14 -19.92
N GLU A 110 15.46 -10.92 -21.11
CA GLU A 110 14.79 -10.18 -22.19
C GLU A 110 13.33 -10.63 -22.41
N GLY A 111 13.09 -11.96 -22.42
CA GLY A 111 11.77 -12.52 -22.60
C GLY A 111 10.76 -12.15 -21.49
N VAL A 112 11.21 -11.77 -20.30
CA VAL A 112 10.36 -11.23 -19.23
C VAL A 112 9.95 -9.80 -19.56
N ILE A 113 10.90 -8.95 -19.97
CA ILE A 113 10.67 -7.56 -20.36
C ILE A 113 9.73 -7.51 -21.58
N ARG A 114 10.01 -8.32 -22.62
CA ARG A 114 9.17 -8.38 -23.82
C ARG A 114 7.72 -8.78 -23.56
N ARG A 115 7.43 -9.55 -22.51
CA ARG A 115 6.06 -9.90 -22.12
C ARG A 115 5.36 -8.79 -21.34
N GLU A 116 6.11 -7.90 -20.70
CA GLU A 116 5.54 -6.77 -19.96
C GLU A 116 5.13 -5.59 -20.85
N ILE A 117 5.73 -5.42 -22.03
CA ILE A 117 5.38 -4.33 -22.94
C ILE A 117 4.06 -4.57 -23.66
N LEU A 118 3.36 -3.48 -24.02
CA LEU A 118 2.00 -3.50 -24.60
C LEU A 118 1.97 -3.42 -26.13
N PHE A 119 3.12 -3.44 -26.78
CA PHE A 119 3.28 -3.37 -28.22
C PHE A 119 4.14 -4.52 -28.75
N ARG A 120 4.05 -4.77 -30.05
CA ARG A 120 4.80 -5.82 -30.73
C ARG A 120 5.25 -5.36 -32.13
N GLU A 121 6.25 -6.02 -32.67
CA GLU A 121 6.65 -5.86 -34.07
C GLU A 121 5.45 -6.11 -35.02
N GLY A 122 5.37 -5.33 -36.07
CA GLY A 122 4.27 -5.34 -37.05
C GLY A 122 3.04 -4.51 -36.64
N GLN A 123 2.93 -4.07 -35.39
CA GLN A 123 1.81 -3.20 -34.95
C GLN A 123 2.04 -1.75 -35.32
N CYS A 124 0.97 -0.95 -35.30
CA CYS A 124 1.04 0.49 -35.43
C CYS A 124 1.84 1.10 -34.27
N TYR A 125 2.73 2.01 -34.57
CA TYR A 125 3.44 2.79 -33.57
C TYR A 125 2.44 3.67 -32.79
N SER A 126 2.44 3.57 -31.48
CA SER A 126 1.61 4.37 -30.58
C SER A 126 2.47 4.87 -29.39
N PRO A 127 2.76 6.17 -29.32
CA PRO A 127 3.48 6.75 -28.19
C PRO A 127 2.81 6.43 -26.84
N GLU A 128 1.49 6.34 -26.83
CA GLU A 128 0.73 6.05 -25.62
C GLU A 128 0.98 4.64 -25.09
N LEU A 129 1.12 3.64 -25.99
CA LEU A 129 1.46 2.27 -25.56
C LEU A 129 2.91 2.16 -25.09
N LEU A 130 3.82 2.99 -25.65
CA LEU A 130 5.18 3.06 -25.17
C LEU A 130 5.22 3.60 -23.74
N LEU A 131 4.58 4.76 -23.49
CA LEU A 131 4.49 5.36 -22.15
C LEU A 131 3.82 4.44 -21.12
N ASP A 132 2.77 3.71 -21.52
CA ASP A 132 2.15 2.73 -20.64
C ASP A 132 3.08 1.56 -20.34
N SER A 133 3.85 1.10 -21.33
CA SER A 133 4.82 0.02 -21.16
C SER A 133 5.99 0.43 -20.26
N GLU A 134 6.51 1.65 -20.40
CA GLU A 134 7.52 2.20 -19.47
C GLU A 134 7.00 2.16 -18.03
N ARG A 135 5.77 2.66 -17.82
CA ARG A 135 5.16 2.66 -16.48
C ARG A 135 4.95 1.25 -15.95
N LEU A 136 4.52 0.30 -16.80
CA LEU A 136 4.38 -1.10 -16.41
C LEU A 136 5.71 -1.68 -15.95
N LEU A 137 6.79 -1.47 -16.72
CA LEU A 137 8.13 -1.94 -16.38
C LEU A 137 8.64 -1.28 -15.09
N ARG A 138 8.58 0.05 -14.98
CA ARG A 138 8.97 0.76 -13.75
C ARG A 138 8.17 0.33 -12.52
N ASN A 139 6.93 -0.10 -12.67
CA ASN A 139 6.13 -0.60 -11.54
C ASN A 139 6.45 -2.04 -11.12
N THR A 140 7.24 -2.79 -11.87
CA THR A 140 7.75 -4.08 -11.39
C THR A 140 8.73 -3.87 -10.23
N THR A 141 8.95 -4.89 -9.42
CA THR A 141 9.86 -4.80 -8.26
C THR A 141 11.32 -5.06 -8.61
N PHE A 142 11.58 -5.50 -9.83
CA PHE A 142 12.89 -5.92 -10.32
C PHE A 142 13.47 -5.02 -11.41
N ILE A 143 12.74 -3.98 -11.86
CA ILE A 143 13.24 -2.92 -12.76
C ILE A 143 13.27 -1.61 -11.98
N ALA A 144 14.44 -0.98 -11.92
CA ALA A 144 14.64 0.32 -11.26
C ALA A 144 14.12 1.47 -12.12
N ASP A 145 14.47 1.48 -13.40
CA ASP A 145 13.98 2.47 -14.37
C ASP A 145 13.78 1.84 -15.75
N ALA A 146 12.97 2.49 -16.57
CA ALA A 146 12.67 2.09 -17.93
C ALA A 146 12.36 3.33 -18.79
N ASP A 147 13.00 3.43 -19.94
CA ASP A 147 12.73 4.40 -20.98
C ASP A 147 12.46 3.67 -22.30
N ILE A 148 11.37 4.06 -23.00
CA ILE A 148 10.99 3.43 -24.27
C ILE A 148 10.80 4.51 -25.32
N TYR A 149 11.57 4.45 -26.38
CA TYR A 149 11.50 5.45 -27.46
C TYR A 149 11.57 4.82 -28.84
N GLY A 150 10.94 5.49 -29.80
CA GLY A 150 10.92 5.07 -31.20
C GLY A 150 11.83 5.90 -32.08
N ILE A 151 12.62 5.24 -32.90
CA ILE A 151 13.49 5.86 -33.92
C ILE A 151 12.88 5.63 -35.29
N ARG A 152 12.44 6.71 -35.96
CA ARG A 152 11.86 6.63 -37.30
C ARG A 152 12.93 6.22 -38.32
N GLN A 153 12.59 5.22 -39.12
CA GLN A 153 13.46 4.71 -40.19
C GLN A 153 13.18 5.42 -41.51
N PRO A 154 14.13 5.37 -42.47
CA PRO A 154 13.95 5.97 -43.80
C PRO A 154 12.77 5.41 -44.59
N ASP A 155 12.35 4.17 -44.31
CA ASP A 155 11.19 3.50 -44.93
C ASP A 155 9.86 3.89 -44.30
N GLY A 156 9.87 4.79 -43.33
CA GLY A 156 8.67 5.25 -42.59
C GLY A 156 8.24 4.36 -41.42
N THR A 157 8.93 3.25 -41.16
CA THR A 157 8.71 2.40 -39.99
C THR A 157 9.41 2.95 -38.74
N TYR A 158 9.20 2.30 -37.60
CA TYR A 158 9.87 2.63 -36.34
C TYR A 158 10.65 1.42 -35.80
N HIS A 159 11.88 1.65 -35.42
CA HIS A 159 12.59 0.82 -34.46
C HIS A 159 12.25 1.32 -33.06
N VAL A 160 11.86 0.44 -32.17
CA VAL A 160 11.56 0.77 -30.77
C VAL A 160 12.64 0.18 -29.87
N ILE A 161 13.24 1.04 -29.05
CA ILE A 161 14.25 0.65 -28.06
C ILE A 161 13.57 0.66 -26.70
N VAL A 162 13.71 -0.43 -25.98
CA VAL A 162 13.27 -0.63 -24.60
C VAL A 162 14.54 -0.68 -23.75
N ASP A 163 14.88 0.45 -23.18
CA ASP A 163 16.04 0.64 -22.31
C ASP A 163 15.59 0.47 -20.85
N THR A 164 16.21 -0.45 -20.13
CA THR A 164 15.84 -0.78 -18.76
C THR A 164 17.04 -0.97 -17.87
N SER A 165 16.91 -0.64 -16.60
CA SER A 165 17.92 -0.89 -15.57
C SER A 165 17.33 -1.76 -14.47
N ASP A 166 18.03 -2.82 -14.10
CA ASP A 166 17.60 -3.74 -13.07
C ASP A 166 17.67 -3.12 -11.67
N GLU A 167 16.71 -3.51 -10.83
CA GLU A 167 16.70 -3.20 -9.39
C GLU A 167 17.43 -4.31 -8.62
N TRP A 168 18.04 -3.97 -7.49
CA TRP A 168 18.55 -4.97 -6.56
C TRP A 168 17.41 -5.83 -6.02
N SER A 169 17.42 -7.12 -6.30
CA SER A 169 16.27 -8.01 -6.09
C SER A 169 16.31 -8.78 -4.77
N THR A 170 17.49 -9.11 -4.25
CA THR A 170 17.64 -9.90 -3.01
C THR A 170 17.56 -9.02 -1.76
N ARG A 171 16.77 -9.43 -0.78
CA ARG A 171 16.60 -8.72 0.50
C ARG A 171 16.66 -9.65 1.68
N LEU A 172 17.41 -9.24 2.69
CA LEU A 172 17.47 -9.88 3.99
C LEU A 172 16.97 -8.88 5.04
N GLU A 173 15.86 -9.20 5.69
CA GLU A 173 15.22 -8.31 6.67
C GLU A 173 15.27 -8.96 8.07
N PRO A 174 16.28 -8.62 8.90
CA PRO A 174 16.32 -9.07 10.29
C PRO A 174 15.25 -8.36 11.11
N ARG A 175 14.65 -9.08 12.03
CA ARG A 175 13.72 -8.54 13.02
C ARG A 175 14.34 -8.63 14.39
N VAL A 176 14.50 -7.50 15.04
CA VAL A 176 15.08 -7.39 16.37
C VAL A 176 13.98 -7.20 17.39
N ASP A 177 14.05 -7.90 18.51
CA ASP A 177 13.17 -7.65 19.64
C ASP A 177 13.63 -6.35 20.34
N PRO A 178 12.79 -5.32 20.39
CA PRO A 178 13.15 -4.05 21.04
C PRO A 178 13.40 -4.17 22.56
N ARG A 179 12.91 -5.24 23.20
CA ARG A 179 13.03 -5.46 24.65
C ARG A 179 14.32 -6.20 25.03
N GLY A 180 14.66 -7.22 24.26
CA GLY A 180 15.82 -8.07 24.55
C GLY A 180 17.06 -7.78 23.71
N GLY A 181 16.99 -6.92 22.69
CA GLY A 181 18.07 -6.64 21.76
C GLY A 181 18.48 -7.86 20.89
N GLY A 182 17.74 -8.97 21.02
CA GLY A 182 17.99 -10.21 20.28
C GLY A 182 17.27 -10.27 18.93
N LEU A 183 17.76 -11.16 18.04
CA LEU A 183 17.11 -11.46 16.78
C LEU A 183 15.81 -12.25 17.04
N SER A 184 14.65 -11.66 16.74
CA SER A 184 13.34 -12.29 16.88
C SER A 184 12.79 -12.89 15.61
N GLY A 185 13.47 -12.69 14.48
CA GLY A 185 13.07 -13.27 13.19
C GLY A 185 13.96 -12.81 12.05
N LEU A 186 13.80 -13.51 10.94
CA LEU A 186 14.52 -13.26 9.70
C LEU A 186 13.57 -13.48 8.52
N GLU A 187 13.62 -12.59 7.55
CA GLU A 187 12.94 -12.76 6.27
C GLU A 187 13.95 -12.61 5.14
N LEU A 188 14.01 -13.62 4.27
CA LEU A 188 14.76 -13.60 3.01
C LEU A 188 13.76 -13.48 1.87
N ARG A 189 14.01 -12.55 0.96
CA ARG A 189 13.17 -12.31 -0.22
C ARG A 189 14.04 -12.12 -1.45
N GLU A 190 13.63 -12.76 -2.54
CA GLU A 190 14.18 -12.57 -3.87
C GLU A 190 13.04 -12.14 -4.81
N ASP A 191 13.15 -10.96 -5.41
CA ASP A 191 12.09 -10.38 -6.25
C ASP A 191 12.27 -10.69 -7.75
N ASN A 192 13.38 -11.33 -8.14
CA ASN A 192 13.69 -11.66 -9.53
C ASN A 192 14.42 -13.02 -9.66
N LEU A 193 13.83 -14.05 -9.09
CA LEU A 193 14.46 -15.37 -9.04
C LEU A 193 14.97 -15.82 -10.42
N LEU A 194 16.30 -16.01 -10.52
CA LEU A 194 16.98 -16.40 -11.76
C LEU A 194 16.70 -15.49 -12.97
N GLY A 195 16.40 -14.21 -12.75
CA GLY A 195 16.08 -13.26 -13.81
C GLY A 195 14.72 -13.46 -14.49
N THR A 196 13.80 -14.18 -13.84
CA THR A 196 12.50 -14.56 -14.43
C THR A 196 11.33 -13.70 -13.97
N GLY A 197 11.58 -12.66 -13.14
CA GLY A 197 10.54 -11.82 -12.54
C GLY A 197 9.68 -12.56 -11.51
N GLN A 198 10.10 -13.73 -11.07
CA GLN A 198 9.41 -14.50 -10.03
C GLN A 198 9.88 -14.06 -8.65
N HIS A 199 8.94 -14.00 -7.70
CA HIS A 199 9.19 -13.59 -6.33
C HIS A 199 9.12 -14.80 -5.40
N VAL A 200 10.13 -14.97 -4.56
CA VAL A 200 10.15 -15.96 -3.49
C VAL A 200 10.49 -15.27 -2.19
N ALA A 201 9.77 -15.61 -1.14
CA ALA A 201 10.08 -15.16 0.21
C ALA A 201 9.99 -16.33 1.18
N ALA A 202 10.88 -16.33 2.16
CA ALA A 202 10.81 -17.26 3.29
C ALA A 202 11.07 -16.46 4.57
N PHE A 203 10.35 -16.79 5.63
CA PHE A 203 10.54 -16.16 6.92
C PHE A 203 10.56 -17.19 8.05
N TRP A 204 11.25 -16.82 9.09
CA TRP A 204 11.27 -17.51 10.38
C TRP A 204 11.24 -16.47 11.50
N GLY A 205 10.61 -16.79 12.62
CA GLY A 205 10.58 -15.91 13.78
C GLY A 205 9.90 -16.51 14.99
N GLN A 206 9.83 -15.69 16.05
CA GLN A 206 9.11 -16.00 17.28
C GLN A 206 7.94 -15.02 17.45
N GLN A 207 6.77 -15.55 17.82
CA GLN A 207 5.56 -14.77 18.08
C GLN A 207 4.76 -15.41 19.22
N TYR A 208 4.55 -14.67 20.34
CA TYR A 208 3.84 -15.17 21.53
C TYR A 208 4.40 -16.50 22.04
N ASP A 209 5.75 -16.59 22.09
CA ASP A 209 6.54 -17.77 22.48
C ASP A 209 6.41 -18.97 21.53
N GLU A 210 5.68 -18.81 20.44
CA GLU A 210 5.55 -19.79 19.37
C GLU A 210 6.51 -19.52 18.22
N THR A 211 7.14 -20.58 17.70
CA THR A 211 7.90 -20.49 16.47
C THR A 211 6.98 -20.40 15.27
N VAL A 212 7.14 -19.33 14.48
CA VAL A 212 6.40 -19.08 13.23
C VAL A 212 7.36 -19.12 12.06
N TYR A 213 6.95 -19.73 10.96
CA TYR A 213 7.72 -19.78 9.74
C TYR A 213 6.80 -19.95 8.53
N GLY A 214 7.28 -19.57 7.37
CA GLY A 214 6.50 -19.72 6.15
C GLY A 214 7.27 -19.35 4.91
N ALA A 215 6.61 -19.57 3.77
CA ALA A 215 7.12 -19.22 2.46
C ALA A 215 6.01 -18.64 1.59
N ALA A 216 6.40 -17.78 0.65
CA ALA A 216 5.52 -17.22 -0.36
C ALA A 216 6.20 -17.28 -1.73
N TYR A 217 5.40 -17.49 -2.75
CA TYR A 217 5.78 -17.44 -4.15
C TYR A 217 4.80 -16.55 -4.91
N ALA A 218 5.30 -15.71 -5.80
CA ALA A 218 4.44 -14.96 -6.71
C ALA A 218 5.13 -14.79 -8.07
N THR A 219 4.33 -14.70 -9.12
CA THR A 219 4.81 -14.45 -10.48
C THR A 219 3.78 -13.64 -11.27
N PRO A 220 4.20 -12.58 -11.98
CA PRO A 220 3.33 -11.83 -12.88
C PRO A 220 3.15 -12.51 -14.25
N GLN A 221 3.80 -13.65 -14.49
CA GLN A 221 3.82 -14.35 -15.77
C GLN A 221 3.75 -15.86 -15.58
N PHE A 222 2.70 -16.33 -14.89
CA PHE A 222 2.54 -17.75 -14.57
C PHE A 222 2.55 -18.62 -15.84
N LEU A 223 3.46 -19.61 -15.88
CA LEU A 223 3.71 -20.47 -17.02
C LEU A 223 4.00 -19.72 -18.35
N GLY A 224 4.59 -18.52 -18.26
CA GLY A 224 4.89 -17.69 -19.43
C GLY A 224 3.67 -17.02 -20.06
N THR A 225 2.53 -17.04 -19.40
CA THR A 225 1.30 -16.33 -19.80
C THR A 225 1.24 -14.94 -19.16
N LEU A 226 0.14 -14.21 -19.35
CA LEU A 226 -0.14 -12.92 -18.68
C LEU A 226 -0.95 -13.10 -17.40
N LEU A 227 -0.91 -14.29 -16.80
CA LEU A 227 -1.58 -14.58 -15.53
C LEU A 227 -0.62 -14.31 -14.36
N ASP A 228 -1.12 -13.60 -13.36
CA ASP A 228 -0.44 -13.47 -12.08
C ASP A 228 -0.87 -14.64 -11.19
N ALA A 229 0.10 -15.28 -10.54
CA ALA A 229 -0.16 -16.31 -9.55
C ALA A 229 0.56 -16.01 -8.25
N GLU A 230 -0.11 -16.24 -7.13
CA GLU A 230 0.45 -16.09 -5.79
C GLU A 230 0.10 -17.33 -4.96
N LEU A 231 1.05 -17.77 -4.14
CA LEU A 231 0.90 -18.85 -3.17
C LEU A 231 1.66 -18.48 -1.89
N ALA A 232 1.00 -18.62 -0.75
CA ALA A 232 1.66 -18.46 0.55
C ALA A 232 1.21 -19.54 1.51
N VAL A 233 2.16 -20.07 2.28
CA VAL A 233 1.94 -21.06 3.34
C VAL A 233 2.76 -20.69 4.57
N ALA A 234 2.16 -20.83 5.75
CA ALA A 234 2.89 -20.58 6.98
C ALA A 234 2.32 -21.37 8.17
N LYS A 235 3.20 -21.65 9.15
CA LYS A 235 2.83 -21.90 10.54
C LYS A 235 2.69 -20.53 11.22
N THR A 236 1.53 -20.26 11.78
CA THR A 236 1.26 -19.07 12.61
C THR A 236 1.33 -19.43 14.09
N ALA A 237 1.27 -18.45 14.97
CA ALA A 237 1.23 -18.70 16.42
C ALA A 237 -0.07 -19.36 16.89
N ASN A 238 -1.13 -19.39 16.07
CA ASN A 238 -2.44 -20.00 16.41
C ASN A 238 -2.86 -21.13 15.47
N GLY A 239 -1.97 -21.57 14.57
CA GLY A 239 -2.28 -22.64 13.61
C GLY A 239 -1.57 -22.43 12.28
N THR A 240 -2.32 -22.27 11.20
CA THR A 240 -1.77 -22.22 9.85
C THR A 240 -2.30 -21.05 9.01
N LEU A 241 -1.53 -20.69 7.99
CA LEU A 241 -1.95 -19.79 6.92
C LEU A 241 -1.75 -20.50 5.58
N PHE A 242 -2.78 -20.40 4.75
CA PHE A 242 -2.73 -20.76 3.34
C PHE A 242 -3.41 -19.64 2.54
N ALA A 243 -2.75 -19.14 1.51
CA ALA A 243 -3.36 -18.20 0.58
C ALA A 243 -2.91 -18.53 -0.84
N GLN A 244 -3.86 -18.52 -1.76
CA GLN A 244 -3.63 -18.73 -3.18
C GLN A 244 -4.45 -17.73 -3.98
N SER A 245 -3.84 -17.11 -5.01
CA SER A 245 -4.57 -16.33 -5.99
C SER A 245 -4.09 -16.61 -7.40
N LEU A 246 -5.02 -16.49 -8.34
CA LEU A 246 -4.76 -16.48 -9.77
C LEU A 246 -5.55 -15.34 -10.38
N SER A 247 -4.90 -14.50 -11.18
CA SER A 247 -5.56 -13.35 -11.76
C SER A 247 -5.03 -13.02 -13.16
N TYR A 248 -5.90 -12.41 -13.97
CA TYR A 248 -5.54 -11.72 -15.18
C TYR A 248 -5.86 -10.24 -14.97
N PRO A 249 -4.88 -9.42 -14.60
CA PRO A 249 -5.11 -8.02 -14.25
C PRO A 249 -5.29 -7.16 -15.50
N PHE A 250 -5.84 -5.97 -15.32
CA PHE A 250 -5.78 -4.93 -16.35
C PHE A 250 -4.33 -4.52 -16.58
N ARG A 251 -3.88 -4.59 -17.81
CA ARG A 251 -2.52 -4.17 -18.20
C ARG A 251 -2.57 -2.76 -18.79
N GLY A 252 -1.94 -1.81 -18.11
CA GLY A 252 -2.00 -0.39 -18.46
C GLY A 252 -3.45 0.13 -18.52
N GLU A 253 -3.64 1.21 -19.26
CA GLU A 253 -4.98 1.76 -19.52
C GLU A 253 -5.66 1.11 -20.74
N ALA A 254 -4.95 0.29 -21.52
CA ALA A 254 -5.46 -0.38 -22.72
C ALA A 254 -6.24 -1.66 -22.41
N GLY A 255 -5.95 -2.32 -21.29
CA GLY A 255 -6.63 -3.56 -20.90
C GLY A 255 -8.13 -3.36 -20.70
N ARG A 256 -8.96 -4.24 -21.31
CA ARG A 256 -10.42 -4.11 -21.32
C ARG A 256 -11.13 -5.00 -20.34
N TRP A 257 -10.54 -6.09 -19.91
CA TRP A 257 -11.13 -7.01 -18.95
C TRP A 257 -10.06 -7.54 -18.00
N ALA A 258 -10.47 -7.84 -16.79
CA ALA A 258 -9.64 -8.47 -15.78
C ALA A 258 -10.50 -9.45 -14.97
N TRP A 259 -9.87 -10.47 -14.41
CA TRP A 259 -10.53 -11.40 -13.51
C TRP A 259 -9.56 -11.86 -12.42
N ARG A 260 -10.10 -12.31 -11.30
CA ARG A 260 -9.34 -12.88 -10.20
C ARG A 260 -10.11 -14.01 -9.52
N GLN A 261 -9.36 -15.00 -9.09
CA GLN A 261 -9.79 -16.03 -8.16
C GLN A 261 -8.81 -16.02 -6.97
N ARG A 262 -9.33 -16.09 -5.73
CA ARG A 262 -8.54 -16.16 -4.52
C ARG A 262 -9.19 -17.10 -3.52
N VAL A 263 -8.34 -17.85 -2.80
CA VAL A 263 -8.71 -18.64 -1.61
C VAL A 263 -7.71 -18.35 -0.51
N GLU A 264 -8.23 -18.18 0.71
CA GLU A 264 -7.44 -17.88 1.89
C GLU A 264 -7.96 -18.66 3.09
N HIS A 265 -7.05 -19.17 3.89
CA HIS A 265 -7.27 -19.71 5.21
C HIS A 265 -6.23 -19.15 6.16
N GLU A 266 -6.64 -18.62 7.29
CA GLU A 266 -5.76 -18.04 8.29
C GLU A 266 -6.26 -18.34 9.70
N ASP A 267 -5.44 -19.02 10.50
CA ASP A 267 -5.57 -19.10 11.96
C ASP A 267 -4.67 -18.00 12.55
N ARG A 268 -5.25 -17.05 13.27
CA ARG A 268 -4.51 -15.92 13.83
C ARG A 268 -5.05 -15.52 15.20
N TYR A 269 -4.31 -14.66 15.89
CA TYR A 269 -4.82 -13.91 17.03
C TYR A 269 -5.19 -12.49 16.61
N PHE A 270 -6.38 -12.05 17.03
CA PHE A 270 -6.68 -10.62 17.09
C PHE A 270 -6.11 -10.07 18.39
N GLU A 271 -5.26 -9.03 18.28
CA GLU A 271 -4.63 -8.40 19.42
C GLU A 271 -5.50 -7.25 19.93
N TYR A 272 -5.89 -7.32 21.19
CA TYR A 272 -6.45 -6.21 21.95
C TYR A 272 -5.42 -5.65 22.91
N PHE A 273 -5.44 -4.35 23.10
CA PHE A 273 -4.70 -3.66 24.13
C PHE A 273 -5.69 -3.06 25.11
N THR A 274 -5.56 -3.39 26.38
CA THR A 274 -6.42 -2.92 27.47
C THR A 274 -5.57 -2.26 28.56
N PRO A 275 -6.08 -1.24 29.27
CA PRO A 275 -5.36 -0.67 30.40
C PRO A 275 -5.04 -1.72 31.46
N GLY A 276 -3.76 -1.83 31.83
CA GLY A 276 -3.28 -2.48 33.06
C GLY A 276 -3.05 -1.44 34.16
N GLU A 277 -2.32 -1.81 35.23
CA GLU A 277 -2.04 -0.88 36.32
C GLU A 277 -1.16 0.29 35.85
N ASP A 278 -0.04 0.00 35.22
CA ASP A 278 0.93 0.99 34.77
C ASP A 278 1.15 1.00 33.25
N LYS A 279 0.65 0.02 32.53
CA LYS A 279 0.85 -0.15 31.07
C LYS A 279 -0.40 -0.69 30.38
N LEU A 280 -0.43 -0.57 29.05
CA LEU A 280 -1.38 -1.34 28.24
C LEU A 280 -0.93 -2.80 28.20
N VAL A 281 -1.80 -3.69 28.62
CA VAL A 281 -1.59 -5.13 28.53
C VAL A 281 -2.19 -5.68 27.24
N ARG A 282 -1.58 -6.74 26.71
CA ARG A 282 -1.98 -7.33 25.45
C ARG A 282 -2.77 -8.61 25.65
N VAL A 283 -3.97 -8.62 25.06
CA VAL A 283 -4.89 -9.75 25.10
C VAL A 283 -5.01 -10.33 23.68
N LEU A 284 -4.84 -11.63 23.56
CA LEU A 284 -4.93 -12.40 22.34
C LEU A 284 -6.29 -13.07 22.23
N PHE A 285 -7.01 -12.79 21.16
CA PHE A 285 -8.31 -13.41 20.88
C PHE A 285 -8.18 -14.28 19.62
N PRO A 286 -8.37 -15.62 19.73
CA PRO A 286 -8.17 -16.52 18.61
C PRO A 286 -9.26 -16.33 17.54
N GLU A 287 -8.83 -16.24 16.30
CA GLU A 287 -9.69 -16.10 15.12
C GLU A 287 -9.25 -17.08 14.04
N ARG A 288 -10.20 -17.81 13.47
CA ARG A 288 -10.02 -18.61 12.25
C ARG A 288 -10.85 -18.00 11.15
N ARG A 289 -10.17 -17.59 10.09
CA ARG A 289 -10.80 -17.00 8.90
C ARG A 289 -10.58 -17.87 7.68
N ARG A 290 -11.63 -18.06 6.92
CA ARG A 290 -11.58 -18.59 5.55
C ARG A 290 -12.26 -17.60 4.63
N ALA A 291 -11.66 -17.33 3.48
CA ALA A 291 -12.24 -16.44 2.49
C ALA A 291 -12.00 -16.98 1.09
N MET A 292 -12.94 -16.77 0.20
CA MET A 292 -12.76 -17.00 -1.23
C MET A 292 -13.42 -15.90 -2.03
N ASP A 293 -12.85 -15.56 -3.16
CA ASP A 293 -13.52 -14.72 -4.15
C ASP A 293 -13.18 -15.16 -5.58
N VAL A 294 -14.16 -15.02 -6.46
CA VAL A 294 -13.98 -15.18 -7.90
C VAL A 294 -14.82 -14.14 -8.61
N GLY A 295 -14.21 -13.35 -9.49
CA GLY A 295 -14.93 -12.28 -10.17
C GLY A 295 -14.15 -11.65 -11.31
N GLY A 296 -14.84 -10.82 -12.07
CA GLY A 296 -14.26 -10.10 -13.18
C GLY A 296 -14.84 -8.70 -13.35
N VAL A 297 -14.08 -7.86 -14.03
CA VAL A 297 -14.40 -6.48 -14.30
C VAL A 297 -14.10 -6.13 -15.74
N PHE A 298 -15.00 -5.39 -16.37
CA PHE A 298 -14.84 -4.82 -17.70
C PHE A 298 -14.59 -3.31 -17.61
N ARG A 299 -13.73 -2.80 -18.49
CA ARG A 299 -13.50 -1.38 -18.74
C ARG A 299 -14.12 -0.94 -20.06
N LEU A 300 -15.01 0.02 -20.00
CA LEU A 300 -15.66 0.68 -21.11
C LEU A 300 -15.17 2.12 -21.23
N GLY A 301 -15.17 2.70 -22.42
CA GLY A 301 -14.76 4.08 -22.65
C GLY A 301 -13.39 4.22 -23.32
N ARG A 302 -12.82 5.42 -23.24
CA ARG A 302 -11.52 5.79 -23.82
C ARG A 302 -10.47 5.88 -22.72
N ARG A 303 -9.20 5.72 -23.07
CA ARG A 303 -8.06 5.99 -22.18
C ARG A 303 -8.24 7.35 -21.47
N GLY A 304 -7.94 7.40 -20.18
CA GLY A 304 -8.15 8.58 -19.34
C GLY A 304 -9.60 8.85 -18.93
N ASN A 305 -10.57 8.04 -19.43
CA ASN A 305 -11.96 8.13 -19.01
C ASN A 305 -12.65 6.76 -19.20
N LEU A 306 -12.54 5.92 -18.20
CA LEU A 306 -12.97 4.53 -18.21
C LEU A 306 -14.09 4.31 -17.18
N THR A 307 -15.17 3.68 -17.62
CA THR A 307 -16.21 3.13 -16.76
C THR A 307 -15.89 1.66 -16.48
N LEU A 308 -15.96 1.26 -15.23
CA LEU A 308 -15.73 -0.12 -14.78
C LEU A 308 -17.06 -0.74 -14.37
N LEU A 309 -17.32 -1.95 -14.86
CA LEU A 309 -18.48 -2.74 -14.47
C LEU A 309 -18.01 -4.17 -14.19
N GLY A 310 -18.41 -4.72 -13.05
CA GLY A 310 -17.96 -6.04 -12.66
C GLY A 310 -18.92 -6.78 -11.77
N ALA A 311 -18.66 -8.07 -11.62
CA ALA A 311 -19.38 -8.93 -10.70
C ALA A 311 -18.46 -10.01 -10.13
N ALA A 312 -18.79 -10.48 -8.93
CA ALA A 312 -18.08 -11.58 -8.29
C ALA A 312 -18.97 -12.37 -7.34
N LEU A 313 -18.49 -13.57 -7.04
CA LEU A 313 -18.95 -14.39 -5.92
C LEU A 313 -17.88 -14.32 -4.84
N ALA A 314 -18.27 -13.93 -3.61
CA ALA A 314 -17.37 -13.79 -2.49
C ALA A 314 -17.92 -14.51 -1.26
N GLY A 315 -17.10 -15.41 -0.71
CA GLY A 315 -17.43 -16.19 0.49
C GLY A 315 -16.49 -15.85 1.65
N GLU A 316 -17.04 -15.80 2.85
CA GLU A 316 -16.28 -15.59 4.08
C GLU A 316 -16.88 -16.39 5.24
N TRP A 317 -16.01 -17.09 5.96
CA TRP A 317 -16.34 -17.88 7.13
C TRP A 317 -15.36 -17.54 8.26
N ILE A 318 -15.89 -17.05 9.37
CA ILE A 318 -15.09 -16.66 10.53
C ILE A 318 -15.67 -17.30 11.76
N ILE A 319 -14.82 -17.95 12.53
CA ILE A 319 -15.12 -18.48 13.85
C ILE A 319 -14.07 -18.04 14.86
N TYR A 320 -14.47 -18.00 16.11
CA TYR A 320 -13.63 -17.61 17.25
C TYR A 320 -13.46 -18.81 18.20
N PRO A 321 -12.49 -19.69 17.93
CA PRO A 321 -12.32 -20.93 18.69
C PRO A 321 -11.62 -20.66 20.02
N GLY A 322 -12.35 -20.66 21.11
CA GLY A 322 -11.81 -20.49 22.46
C GLY A 322 -11.92 -19.09 23.03
N GLY A 323 -11.45 -18.91 24.26
CA GLY A 323 -11.44 -17.64 24.98
C GLY A 323 -10.18 -16.82 24.73
N ALA A 324 -10.21 -15.56 25.12
CA ALA A 324 -9.07 -14.68 25.11
C ALA A 324 -8.04 -15.06 26.18
N ARG A 325 -6.75 -14.81 25.90
CA ARG A 325 -5.64 -14.99 26.83
C ARG A 325 -4.69 -13.80 26.80
N PHE A 326 -3.93 -13.61 27.86
CA PHE A 326 -2.83 -12.66 27.83
C PHE A 326 -1.71 -13.15 26.89
N ALA A 327 -1.01 -12.20 26.30
CA ALA A 327 0.10 -12.50 25.41
C ALA A 327 1.37 -12.90 26.16
N ASP A 328 1.58 -12.31 27.34
CA ASP A 328 2.72 -12.53 28.20
C ASP A 328 2.23 -12.93 29.60
N GLU A 329 2.96 -13.78 30.32
CA GLU A 329 2.59 -14.22 31.68
C GLU A 329 2.59 -13.07 32.69
N GLU A 330 3.49 -12.12 32.50
CA GLU A 330 3.60 -10.89 33.30
C GLU A 330 2.32 -10.05 33.17
N ASP A 331 1.76 -9.96 31.96
CA ASP A 331 0.50 -9.26 31.71
C ASP A 331 -0.67 -9.92 32.46
N ALA A 332 -0.62 -11.22 32.67
CA ALA A 332 -1.67 -11.97 33.41
C ALA A 332 -1.71 -11.62 34.90
N VAL A 333 -0.57 -11.21 35.48
CA VAL A 333 -0.46 -10.77 36.87
C VAL A 333 -0.95 -9.33 37.03
N GLU A 334 -0.70 -8.50 36.02
CA GLU A 334 -1.01 -7.05 36.06
C GLU A 334 -2.41 -6.68 35.60
N GLY A 335 -3.10 -7.57 34.89
CA GLY A 335 -4.35 -7.25 34.21
C GLY A 335 -5.48 -8.24 34.42
N THR A 336 -6.67 -7.82 34.05
CA THR A 336 -7.85 -8.69 33.97
C THR A 336 -8.34 -8.74 32.54
N VAL A 337 -8.49 -9.97 31.99
CA VAL A 337 -9.14 -10.12 30.68
C VAL A 337 -10.58 -9.66 30.81
N PRO A 338 -11.00 -8.65 30.03
CA PRO A 338 -12.36 -8.14 30.10
C PRO A 338 -13.38 -9.26 29.87
N LEU A 339 -14.46 -9.26 30.65
CA LEU A 339 -15.51 -10.28 30.59
C LEU A 339 -16.05 -10.53 29.18
N LEU A 340 -16.11 -9.48 28.37
CA LEU A 340 -16.54 -9.59 26.97
C LEU A 340 -15.62 -10.52 26.18
N LEU A 341 -14.30 -10.46 26.39
CA LEU A 341 -13.32 -11.27 25.66
C LEU A 341 -13.13 -12.68 26.23
N GLN A 342 -13.62 -12.95 27.43
CA GLN A 342 -13.52 -14.28 28.04
C GLN A 342 -14.46 -15.30 27.41
N ARG A 343 -15.50 -14.85 26.69
CA ARG A 343 -16.51 -15.72 26.10
C ARG A 343 -16.21 -15.99 24.63
N PRO A 344 -16.24 -17.26 24.16
CA PRO A 344 -16.09 -17.58 22.72
C PRO A 344 -17.15 -16.92 21.84
N THR A 345 -18.30 -16.56 22.41
CA THR A 345 -19.43 -15.90 21.73
C THR A 345 -19.39 -14.38 21.85
N ALA A 346 -18.24 -13.78 22.18
CA ALA A 346 -18.11 -12.32 22.32
C ALA A 346 -18.36 -11.58 20.99
N PHE A 347 -18.12 -12.26 19.88
CA PHE A 347 -18.29 -11.71 18.54
C PHE A 347 -19.13 -12.64 17.68
N ASP A 348 -19.82 -12.06 16.69
CA ASP A 348 -20.63 -12.81 15.76
C ASP A 348 -19.76 -13.70 14.87
N THR A 349 -20.07 -15.00 14.83
CA THR A 349 -19.51 -15.87 13.80
C THR A 349 -20.09 -15.48 12.45
N VAL A 350 -19.26 -15.54 11.41
CA VAL A 350 -19.68 -15.18 10.05
C VAL A 350 -19.65 -16.41 9.16
N SER A 351 -20.76 -16.67 8.47
CA SER A 351 -20.83 -17.62 7.37
C SER A 351 -21.62 -16.92 6.26
N SER A 352 -20.93 -16.44 5.23
CA SER A 352 -21.58 -15.63 4.22
C SER A 352 -21.02 -15.89 2.83
N LEU A 353 -21.91 -16.15 1.88
CA LEU A 353 -21.64 -16.19 0.44
C LEU A 353 -22.44 -15.07 -0.21
N ARG A 354 -21.76 -14.16 -0.93
CA ARG A 354 -22.36 -12.96 -1.53
C ARG A 354 -22.13 -12.91 -3.03
N VAL A 355 -23.16 -12.50 -3.77
CA VAL A 355 -23.00 -11.95 -5.11
C VAL A 355 -22.69 -10.47 -4.96
N VAL A 356 -21.61 -10.02 -5.59
CA VAL A 356 -21.13 -8.64 -5.50
C VAL A 356 -21.15 -8.03 -6.90
N PHE A 357 -21.74 -6.84 -7.02
CA PHE A 357 -21.70 -6.01 -8.21
C PHE A 357 -20.78 -4.82 -7.96
N LEU A 358 -19.93 -4.53 -8.93
CA LEU A 358 -18.98 -3.43 -8.88
C LEU A 358 -19.27 -2.47 -10.03
N ALA A 359 -19.31 -1.19 -9.72
CA ALA A 359 -19.33 -0.11 -10.70
C ALA A 359 -18.30 0.95 -10.31
N GLY A 360 -17.65 1.55 -11.29
CA GLY A 360 -16.64 2.57 -11.05
C GLY A 360 -16.42 3.47 -12.25
N GLN A 361 -15.82 4.63 -11.96
CA GLN A 361 -15.38 5.61 -12.95
C GLN A 361 -13.90 5.92 -12.68
N ARG A 362 -13.09 5.86 -13.73
CA ARG A 362 -11.65 6.13 -13.68
C ARG A 362 -11.27 7.16 -14.74
N SER A 363 -11.00 8.37 -14.31
CA SER A 363 -10.56 9.49 -15.15
C SER A 363 -9.18 9.93 -14.67
N VAL A 364 -8.13 9.24 -15.13
CA VAL A 364 -6.77 9.43 -14.62
C VAL A 364 -5.76 9.59 -15.74
N TYR A 365 -4.70 10.31 -15.43
CA TYR A 365 -3.49 10.43 -16.23
C TYR A 365 -2.26 10.35 -15.32
N PHE A 366 -1.08 10.24 -15.92
CA PHE A 366 0.16 10.06 -15.17
C PHE A 366 1.15 11.15 -15.53
N VAL A 367 1.87 11.63 -14.53
CA VAL A 367 2.98 12.56 -14.69
C VAL A 367 4.25 11.95 -14.07
N ARG A 368 5.38 12.12 -14.76
CA ARG A 368 6.69 11.66 -14.27
C ARG A 368 7.26 12.73 -13.34
N ARG A 369 7.69 12.32 -12.16
CA ARG A 369 8.35 13.16 -11.14
C ARG A 369 9.50 12.38 -10.52
N SER A 370 10.36 13.07 -9.76
CA SER A 370 11.45 12.44 -9.01
C SER A 370 11.52 13.02 -7.60
N ALA A 371 12.16 12.27 -6.68
CA ALA A 371 12.40 12.70 -5.30
C ALA A 371 11.13 13.09 -4.53
N LEU A 372 10.06 12.31 -4.71
CA LEU A 372 8.85 12.40 -3.89
C LEU A 372 8.92 11.37 -2.74
N ASP A 373 8.73 10.09 -3.06
CA ASP A 373 8.87 8.98 -2.11
C ASP A 373 10.22 8.27 -2.26
N ALA A 374 10.79 8.22 -3.47
CA ALA A 374 12.17 7.84 -3.70
C ALA A 374 13.13 8.94 -3.27
N VAL A 375 14.38 8.60 -2.93
CA VAL A 375 15.40 9.62 -2.60
C VAL A 375 15.71 10.48 -3.84
N ARG A 376 15.87 9.84 -5.00
CA ARG A 376 16.14 10.49 -6.29
C ARG A 376 15.43 9.83 -7.47
N GLY A 377 15.00 8.60 -7.34
CA GLY A 377 14.44 7.79 -8.42
C GLY A 377 13.22 8.40 -9.11
N THR A 378 12.98 7.93 -10.31
CA THR A 378 11.83 8.32 -11.15
C THR A 378 10.54 7.69 -10.63
N GLU A 379 9.46 8.47 -10.57
CA GLU A 379 8.17 8.06 -10.04
C GLU A 379 7.03 8.51 -10.96
N ASP A 380 6.14 7.58 -11.28
CA ASP A 380 4.91 7.89 -12.01
C ASP A 380 3.81 8.28 -11.00
N VAL A 381 3.37 9.52 -11.08
CA VAL A 381 2.30 10.04 -10.21
C VAL A 381 0.98 9.98 -10.94
N ARG A 382 0.03 9.21 -10.38
CA ARG A 382 -1.34 9.15 -10.88
C ARG A 382 -2.11 10.39 -10.42
N LEU A 383 -2.67 11.12 -11.37
CA LEU A 383 -3.51 12.28 -11.15
C LEU A 383 -4.89 12.06 -11.77
N GLY A 384 -5.90 12.78 -11.28
CA GLY A 384 -7.29 12.67 -11.73
C GLY A 384 -8.21 12.13 -10.65
N VAL A 385 -9.30 11.50 -11.05
CA VAL A 385 -10.35 10.98 -10.16
C VAL A 385 -10.62 9.52 -10.46
N GLU A 386 -10.69 8.72 -9.42
CA GLU A 386 -11.19 7.34 -9.47
C GLU A 386 -12.24 7.17 -8.37
N ALA A 387 -13.42 6.69 -8.74
CA ALA A 387 -14.49 6.39 -7.80
C ALA A 387 -15.06 5.01 -8.07
N GLU A 388 -15.33 4.26 -7.02
CA GLU A 388 -15.88 2.91 -7.12
C GLU A 388 -16.94 2.66 -6.05
N VAL A 389 -17.90 1.81 -6.40
CA VAL A 389 -18.87 1.25 -5.47
C VAL A 389 -18.98 -0.24 -5.71
N ALA A 390 -19.00 -1.02 -4.64
CA ALA A 390 -19.33 -2.44 -4.69
C ALA A 390 -20.50 -2.74 -3.74
N LEU A 391 -21.52 -3.40 -4.27
CA LEU A 391 -22.72 -3.82 -3.56
C LEU A 391 -22.77 -5.34 -3.53
N GLY A 392 -22.74 -5.93 -2.33
CA GLY A 392 -22.80 -7.36 -2.12
C GLY A 392 -24.10 -7.78 -1.45
N ARG A 393 -24.81 -8.75 -2.01
CA ARG A 393 -26.01 -9.34 -1.42
C ARG A 393 -25.73 -10.79 -1.00
N SER A 394 -25.99 -11.11 0.24
CA SER A 394 -25.84 -12.48 0.74
C SER A 394 -26.86 -13.43 0.08
N LEU A 395 -26.41 -14.64 -0.21
CA LEU A 395 -27.25 -15.73 -0.68
C LEU A 395 -27.74 -16.51 0.56
N GLN A 396 -29.00 -16.34 0.94
CA GLN A 396 -29.59 -16.89 2.18
C GLN A 396 -29.40 -18.41 2.32
N ALA A 397 -29.43 -19.16 1.22
CA ALA A 397 -29.21 -20.61 1.24
C ALA A 397 -27.80 -21.03 1.71
N PHE A 398 -26.82 -20.11 1.68
CA PHE A 398 -25.41 -20.36 1.95
C PHE A 398 -24.81 -19.38 2.99
N SER A 399 -25.67 -18.58 3.63
CA SER A 399 -25.25 -17.53 4.56
C SER A 399 -26.03 -17.61 5.86
N SER A 400 -25.36 -17.37 6.99
CA SER A 400 -26.04 -17.20 8.29
C SER A 400 -26.77 -15.86 8.37
N ASP A 401 -26.30 -14.85 7.63
CA ASP A 401 -26.82 -13.49 7.66
C ASP A 401 -27.55 -13.18 6.34
N ASP A 402 -28.67 -12.48 6.46
CA ASP A 402 -29.36 -11.87 5.32
C ASP A 402 -28.94 -10.40 5.24
N ASP A 403 -27.84 -10.12 4.56
CA ASP A 403 -27.24 -8.79 4.57
C ASP A 403 -27.00 -8.19 3.17
N LEU A 404 -26.91 -6.87 3.15
CA LEU A 404 -26.38 -6.06 2.07
C LEU A 404 -25.06 -5.44 2.53
N SER A 405 -23.99 -5.70 1.83
CA SER A 405 -22.71 -5.03 2.04
C SER A 405 -22.50 -3.91 1.03
N LEU A 406 -21.98 -2.78 1.50
CA LEU A 406 -21.60 -1.63 0.69
C LEU A 406 -20.12 -1.34 0.90
N ASN A 407 -19.40 -1.16 -0.21
CA ASN A 407 -18.04 -0.61 -0.20
C ASN A 407 -17.99 0.58 -1.15
N LEU A 408 -17.40 1.67 -0.71
CA LEU A 408 -17.20 2.89 -1.47
C LEU A 408 -15.72 3.28 -1.42
N GLY A 409 -15.14 3.60 -2.55
CA GLY A 409 -13.79 4.15 -2.68
C GLY A 409 -13.80 5.39 -3.57
N VAL A 410 -13.11 6.43 -3.14
CA VAL A 410 -12.89 7.64 -3.95
C VAL A 410 -11.44 8.07 -3.78
N ASP A 411 -10.72 8.20 -4.89
CA ASP A 411 -9.37 8.74 -4.98
C ASP A 411 -9.38 9.98 -5.87
N VAL A 412 -8.78 11.06 -5.41
CA VAL A 412 -8.63 12.32 -6.16
C VAL A 412 -7.19 12.78 -6.01
N ALA A 413 -6.54 13.14 -7.11
CA ALA A 413 -5.22 13.77 -7.06
C ALA A 413 -5.07 14.80 -8.19
N GLY A 414 -4.31 15.85 -7.93
CA GLY A 414 -4.08 16.93 -8.88
C GLY A 414 -2.79 17.69 -8.62
N GLU A 415 -2.39 18.45 -9.61
CA GLU A 415 -1.30 19.41 -9.52
C GLU A 415 -1.89 20.83 -9.43
N LEU A 416 -1.50 21.55 -8.40
CA LEU A 416 -1.90 22.93 -8.15
C LEU A 416 -0.78 23.90 -8.59
N PRO A 417 -1.09 25.18 -8.82
CA PRO A 417 -0.10 26.19 -9.17
C PRO A 417 1.09 26.20 -8.19
N GLY A 418 2.30 26.43 -8.70
CA GLY A 418 3.53 26.43 -7.90
C GLY A 418 4.14 25.05 -7.65
N GLY A 419 3.76 24.03 -8.43
CA GLY A 419 4.33 22.67 -8.35
C GLY A 419 3.85 21.87 -7.14
N LEU A 420 2.72 22.26 -6.52
CA LEU A 420 2.11 21.54 -5.43
C LEU A 420 1.30 20.36 -5.96
N LEU A 421 1.77 19.15 -5.73
CA LEU A 421 1.01 17.92 -5.96
C LEU A 421 0.19 17.59 -4.71
N SER A 422 -1.08 17.28 -4.87
CA SER A 422 -1.94 16.90 -3.75
C SER A 422 -2.92 15.80 -4.14
N GLY A 423 -3.36 15.05 -3.14
CA GLY A 423 -4.39 14.04 -3.35
C GLY A 423 -5.06 13.63 -2.04
N ALA A 424 -6.21 13.00 -2.20
CA ALA A 424 -6.99 12.45 -1.10
C ALA A 424 -7.65 11.14 -1.51
N ARG A 425 -7.84 10.26 -0.54
CA ARG A 425 -8.55 8.99 -0.68
C ARG A 425 -9.53 8.82 0.46
N VAL A 426 -10.73 8.37 0.15
CA VAL A 426 -11.74 7.99 1.14
C VAL A 426 -12.20 6.56 0.84
N LEU A 427 -12.19 5.72 1.86
CA LEU A 427 -12.72 4.35 1.82
C LEU A 427 -13.78 4.21 2.90
N LEU A 428 -14.93 3.69 2.53
CA LEU A 428 -16.02 3.39 3.45
C LEU A 428 -16.52 1.97 3.18
N GLU A 429 -16.83 1.25 4.22
CA GLU A 429 -17.55 -0.01 4.14
C GLU A 429 -18.58 -0.14 5.25
N GLY A 430 -19.58 -0.96 5.02
CA GLY A 430 -20.59 -1.28 6.02
C GLY A 430 -21.50 -2.39 5.54
N LYS A 431 -22.22 -3.01 6.47
CA LYS A 431 -23.26 -3.96 6.15
C LYS A 431 -24.59 -3.58 6.80
N ARG A 432 -25.67 -3.95 6.15
CA ARG A 432 -27.03 -3.77 6.64
C ARG A 432 -27.75 -5.10 6.63
N ASP A 433 -28.27 -5.53 7.80
CA ASP A 433 -28.99 -6.79 7.94
C ASP A 433 -30.47 -6.59 7.56
N TYR A 434 -31.03 -7.48 6.76
CA TYR A 434 -32.43 -7.48 6.34
C TYR A 434 -33.30 -8.45 7.14
N GLY A 435 -32.70 -9.43 7.80
CA GLY A 435 -33.39 -10.40 8.65
C GLY A 435 -33.86 -9.84 10.00
N ALA A 436 -33.41 -8.64 10.36
CA ALA A 436 -33.83 -7.96 11.58
C ALA A 436 -35.14 -7.18 11.37
N PRO A 437 -35.96 -6.94 12.42
CA PRO A 437 -37.15 -6.09 12.35
C PRO A 437 -36.81 -4.72 11.74
N VAL A 438 -37.73 -4.16 10.93
CA VAL A 438 -37.53 -2.88 10.20
C VAL A 438 -37.08 -1.74 11.11
N GLU A 439 -37.54 -1.74 12.37
CA GLU A 439 -37.20 -0.76 13.40
C GLU A 439 -35.72 -0.81 13.83
N THR A 440 -35.01 -1.92 13.54
CA THR A 440 -33.60 -2.13 13.87
C THR A 440 -32.68 -2.18 12.63
N TRP A 441 -33.18 -1.76 11.46
CA TRP A 441 -32.40 -1.73 10.22
C TRP A 441 -31.27 -0.69 10.28
N GLU A 442 -30.20 -1.06 10.96
CA GLU A 442 -29.05 -0.21 11.16
C GLU A 442 -27.84 -0.74 10.38
N TRP A 443 -27.02 0.21 9.90
CA TRP A 443 -25.71 -0.15 9.39
C TRP A 443 -24.81 -0.64 10.53
N ARG A 444 -24.16 -1.78 10.34
CA ARG A 444 -23.20 -2.40 11.27
C ARG A 444 -21.86 -2.60 10.59
N ASN A 445 -20.82 -2.83 11.41
CA ASN A 445 -19.45 -3.00 10.95
C ASN A 445 -19.05 -1.92 9.93
N VAL A 446 -19.37 -0.67 10.28
CA VAL A 446 -19.03 0.49 9.45
C VAL A 446 -17.58 0.85 9.72
N PHE A 447 -16.73 0.74 8.70
CA PHE A 447 -15.34 1.14 8.77
C PHE A 447 -15.07 2.25 7.77
N GLY A 448 -14.27 3.23 8.18
CA GLY A 448 -13.88 4.36 7.35
C GLY A 448 -12.39 4.64 7.46
N GLN A 449 -11.81 5.00 6.34
CA GLN A 449 -10.46 5.54 6.24
C GLN A 449 -10.47 6.75 5.32
N ALA A 450 -9.80 7.80 5.72
CA ALA A 450 -9.58 8.99 4.91
C ALA A 450 -8.11 9.37 5.00
N ASP A 451 -7.47 9.54 3.86
CA ASP A 451 -6.08 9.93 3.74
C ASP A 451 -5.98 11.12 2.81
N ALA A 452 -5.11 12.07 3.14
CA ALA A 452 -4.77 13.17 2.24
C ALA A 452 -3.27 13.41 2.30
N TRP A 453 -2.69 13.86 1.19
CA TRP A 453 -1.28 14.16 1.07
C TRP A 453 -1.04 15.38 0.19
N ALA A 454 0.07 16.05 0.42
CA ALA A 454 0.54 17.15 -0.39
C ALA A 454 2.08 17.12 -0.47
N TYR A 455 2.63 17.35 -1.66
CA TYR A 455 4.06 17.45 -1.92
C TYR A 455 4.34 18.79 -2.57
N TRP A 456 5.22 19.54 -1.98
CA TRP A 456 5.67 20.79 -2.54
C TRP A 456 7.19 20.77 -2.76
N ARG A 457 7.58 20.99 -4.00
CA ARG A 457 8.97 21.12 -4.42
C ARG A 457 9.12 22.45 -5.14
N PRO A 458 9.92 23.40 -4.62
CA PRO A 458 9.98 24.76 -5.16
C PRO A 458 10.44 24.84 -6.62
N SER A 459 11.34 23.93 -7.02
CA SER A 459 11.78 23.76 -8.42
C SER A 459 12.20 22.31 -8.66
N PRO A 460 12.29 21.85 -9.92
CA PRO A 460 12.79 20.50 -10.25
C PRO A 460 14.19 20.21 -9.72
N GLU A 461 15.04 21.24 -9.58
CA GLU A 461 16.42 21.16 -9.11
C GLU A 461 16.52 21.27 -7.58
N SER A 462 15.42 21.59 -6.91
CA SER A 462 15.40 21.70 -5.45
C SER A 462 15.86 20.40 -4.80
N ARG A 463 16.74 20.50 -3.82
CA ARG A 463 17.12 19.36 -2.98
C ARG A 463 16.10 19.07 -1.89
N HIS A 464 15.13 19.94 -1.68
CA HIS A 464 14.09 19.84 -0.66
C HIS A 464 12.74 19.49 -1.26
N THR A 465 12.02 18.61 -0.59
CA THR A 465 10.63 18.26 -0.86
C THR A 465 9.86 18.30 0.45
N VAL A 466 8.97 19.26 0.61
CA VAL A 466 8.08 19.35 1.77
C VAL A 466 6.87 18.46 1.54
N VAL A 467 6.56 17.61 2.52
CA VAL A 467 5.47 16.63 2.45
C VAL A 467 4.56 16.80 3.65
N GLY A 468 3.28 17.03 3.40
CA GLY A 468 2.23 16.99 4.41
C GLY A 468 1.32 15.78 4.19
N ALA A 469 0.90 15.13 5.27
CA ALA A 469 -0.08 14.05 5.20
C ALA A 469 -1.04 14.08 6.39
N VAL A 470 -2.29 13.68 6.14
CA VAL A 470 -3.31 13.44 7.15
C VAL A 470 -3.85 12.04 6.93
N THR A 471 -3.95 11.26 7.98
CA THR A 471 -4.64 9.96 7.95
C THR A 471 -5.68 9.93 9.06
N ALA A 472 -6.89 9.48 8.74
CA ALA A 472 -7.95 9.26 9.70
C ALA A 472 -8.58 7.89 9.46
N ALA A 473 -8.86 7.17 10.55
CA ALA A 473 -9.47 5.85 10.47
C ALA A 473 -10.49 5.68 11.62
N GLY A 474 -11.52 4.87 11.39
CA GLY A 474 -12.53 4.62 12.42
C GLY A 474 -13.43 3.44 12.13
N GLY A 475 -13.98 2.87 13.21
CA GLY A 475 -15.04 1.87 13.19
C GLY A 475 -16.23 2.30 14.02
N TRP A 476 -17.42 1.93 13.57
CA TRP A 476 -18.69 2.22 14.22
C TRP A 476 -19.59 1.00 14.21
N ARG A 477 -20.28 0.75 15.34
CA ARG A 477 -21.23 -0.37 15.49
C ARG A 477 -20.65 -1.72 15.08
N THR A 478 -19.42 -1.99 15.53
CA THR A 478 -18.71 -3.21 15.16
C THR A 478 -19.20 -4.40 15.97
N THR A 479 -19.55 -5.49 15.30
CA THR A 479 -19.90 -6.79 15.89
C THR A 479 -18.76 -7.81 15.71
N VAL A 480 -17.66 -7.37 15.11
CA VAL A 480 -16.43 -8.15 14.88
C VAL A 480 -15.30 -7.55 15.71
N PRO A 481 -14.22 -8.31 16.00
CA PRO A 481 -13.06 -7.78 16.68
C PRO A 481 -12.53 -6.53 15.96
N PHE A 482 -12.38 -5.45 16.71
CA PHE A 482 -11.91 -4.17 16.18
C PHE A 482 -11.22 -3.34 17.26
N GLN A 483 -10.07 -2.81 16.96
CA GLN A 483 -9.39 -1.79 17.76
C GLN A 483 -8.36 -1.08 16.88
N LEU A 484 -8.29 0.23 16.97
CA LEU A 484 -7.20 1.04 16.46
C LEU A 484 -6.23 1.37 17.58
N THR A 485 -4.94 1.37 17.27
CA THR A 485 -3.90 1.86 18.17
C THR A 485 -3.21 3.08 17.57
N LEU A 486 -2.76 3.99 18.42
CA LEU A 486 -1.97 5.15 18.06
C LEU A 486 -0.54 4.97 18.57
N GLY A 487 0.45 5.23 17.71
CA GLY A 487 1.87 5.12 18.04
C GLY A 487 2.74 5.01 16.78
N ASN A 488 3.96 4.54 16.92
CA ASN A 488 4.95 4.47 15.85
C ASN A 488 4.45 3.77 14.56
N ARG A 489 3.67 2.70 14.67
CA ARG A 489 3.12 1.99 13.51
C ARG A 489 1.98 2.70 12.80
N SER A 490 1.34 3.64 13.45
CA SER A 490 0.23 4.42 12.90
C SER A 490 0.62 5.84 12.52
N GLY A 491 1.92 6.11 12.38
CA GLY A 491 2.44 7.38 11.88
C GLY A 491 2.91 8.37 12.94
N LEU A 492 2.89 8.01 14.23
CA LEU A 492 3.39 8.85 15.34
C LEU A 492 4.74 8.30 15.81
N ARG A 493 5.83 8.69 15.14
CA ARG A 493 7.14 8.04 15.20
C ARG A 493 7.86 8.13 16.55
N GLY A 494 7.64 9.17 17.33
CA GLY A 494 8.25 9.37 18.65
C GLY A 494 7.57 8.63 19.79
N LEU A 495 6.56 7.80 19.52
CA LEU A 495 5.83 7.07 20.54
C LEU A 495 6.02 5.55 20.42
N PRO A 496 5.82 4.79 21.52
CA PRO A 496 5.71 3.34 21.45
C PRO A 496 4.64 2.89 20.44
N ARG A 497 4.72 1.64 20.00
CA ARG A 497 3.84 1.11 18.94
C ARG A 497 2.34 1.27 19.22
N ASN A 498 1.94 1.20 20.48
CA ASN A 498 0.57 1.22 20.96
C ASN A 498 0.45 2.15 22.16
N ALA A 499 0.75 3.44 21.99
CA ALA A 499 0.70 4.41 23.09
C ALA A 499 -0.73 4.69 23.56
N ALA A 500 -1.71 4.59 22.65
CA ALA A 500 -3.11 4.73 22.98
C ALA A 500 -3.97 3.82 22.10
N THR A 501 -5.21 3.55 22.53
CA THR A 501 -6.17 2.70 21.86
C THR A 501 -7.50 3.41 21.66
N GLY A 502 -8.26 3.00 20.65
CA GLY A 502 -9.58 3.58 20.40
C GLY A 502 -10.31 2.94 19.24
N ALA A 503 -11.52 3.42 18.98
CA ALA A 503 -12.29 3.06 17.80
C ALA A 503 -12.05 4.02 16.63
N ARG A 504 -11.41 5.16 16.89
CA ARG A 504 -11.12 6.19 15.88
C ARG A 504 -9.75 6.78 16.16
N ARG A 505 -9.04 7.18 15.10
CA ARG A 505 -7.81 7.94 15.22
C ARG A 505 -7.62 8.90 14.06
N ALA A 506 -6.83 9.95 14.29
CA ALA A 506 -6.32 10.83 13.25
C ALA A 506 -4.84 11.12 13.53
N VAL A 507 -4.04 11.22 12.47
CA VAL A 507 -2.62 11.57 12.51
C VAL A 507 -2.35 12.59 11.41
N PHE A 508 -1.66 13.66 11.77
CA PHE A 508 -1.08 14.63 10.87
C PHE A 508 0.44 14.49 10.92
N SER A 509 1.08 14.53 9.77
CA SER A 509 2.54 14.51 9.64
C SER A 509 3.02 15.59 8.67
N LEU A 510 4.10 16.26 9.02
CA LEU A 510 4.80 17.21 8.15
C LEU A 510 6.28 16.83 8.11
N GLU A 511 6.83 16.71 6.91
CA GLU A 511 8.23 16.36 6.66
C GLU A 511 8.90 17.34 5.71
N ASP A 512 10.15 17.68 5.96
CA ASP A 512 11.09 18.21 4.96
C ASP A 512 12.10 17.11 4.64
N ARG A 513 12.05 16.63 3.41
CA ARG A 513 12.96 15.62 2.84
C ARG A 513 14.00 16.31 2.00
N PHE A 514 15.27 15.98 2.21
CA PHE A 514 16.36 16.61 1.47
C PHE A 514 17.41 15.61 1.00
N TYR A 515 17.91 15.82 -0.21
CA TYR A 515 18.95 15.02 -0.80
C TYR A 515 20.32 15.53 -0.37
N ILE A 516 21.15 14.65 0.21
CA ILE A 516 22.48 15.01 0.72
C ILE A 516 23.52 14.90 -0.39
N GLY A 517 23.52 13.84 -1.18
CA GLY A 517 24.42 13.60 -2.30
C GLY A 517 25.89 13.38 -1.89
N TRP A 518 26.15 12.94 -0.69
CA TRP A 518 27.47 12.68 -0.10
C TRP A 518 27.35 11.52 0.89
N PRO A 519 28.33 10.63 1.07
CA PRO A 519 29.70 10.73 0.55
C PRO A 519 29.91 10.07 -0.83
N TYR A 520 29.06 9.13 -1.25
CA TYR A 520 29.30 8.30 -2.45
C TYR A 520 28.04 8.18 -3.30
N PRO A 521 27.63 9.26 -4.01
CA PRO A 521 26.36 9.27 -4.78
C PRO A 521 26.35 8.30 -5.96
N GLN A 522 27.50 7.74 -6.35
CA GLN A 522 27.62 6.71 -7.37
C GLN A 522 27.34 5.30 -6.86
N LEU A 523 27.39 5.09 -5.52
CA LEU A 523 27.10 3.79 -4.89
C LEU A 523 25.67 3.71 -4.37
N PHE A 524 25.20 4.79 -3.75
CA PHE A 524 23.86 4.86 -3.16
C PHE A 524 23.40 6.31 -3.05
N ASP A 525 22.10 6.50 -3.09
CA ASP A 525 21.53 7.80 -2.75
C ASP A 525 21.43 7.97 -1.24
N LEU A 526 21.80 9.13 -0.73
CA LEU A 526 21.64 9.50 0.66
C LEU A 526 20.82 10.78 0.80
N GLY A 527 19.80 10.72 1.61
CA GLY A 527 18.95 11.84 1.97
C GLY A 527 18.72 11.91 3.47
N GLY A 528 18.18 13.03 3.91
CA GLY A 528 17.75 13.27 5.26
C GLY A 528 16.27 13.63 5.32
N VAL A 529 15.70 13.60 6.52
CA VAL A 529 14.36 14.08 6.80
C VAL A 529 14.33 14.75 8.19
N ALA A 530 13.61 15.86 8.29
CA ALA A 530 13.15 16.42 9.55
C ALA A 530 11.62 16.38 9.57
N PHE A 531 11.01 16.05 10.72
CA PHE A 531 9.57 15.84 10.74
C PHE A 531 8.91 16.19 12.07
N VAL A 532 7.62 16.44 11.98
CA VAL A 532 6.68 16.59 13.10
C VAL A 532 5.48 15.70 12.84
N ASP A 533 5.09 14.91 13.84
CA ASP A 533 3.87 14.12 13.84
C ASP A 533 2.95 14.54 14.99
N VAL A 534 1.66 14.67 14.72
CA VAL A 534 0.63 14.97 15.73
C VAL A 534 -0.53 14.01 15.54
N GLY A 535 -1.03 13.43 16.63
CA GLY A 535 -2.13 12.50 16.53
C GLY A 535 -3.00 12.40 17.78
N ARG A 536 -4.19 11.86 17.58
CA ARG A 536 -5.15 11.56 18.65
C ARG A 536 -5.94 10.31 18.35
N SER A 537 -6.29 9.56 19.39
CA SER A 537 -7.30 8.51 19.34
C SER A 537 -8.53 8.90 20.15
N TRP A 538 -9.67 8.25 19.85
CA TRP A 538 -10.94 8.41 20.56
C TRP A 538 -11.51 7.04 20.86
N ALA A 539 -11.97 6.84 22.10
CA ALA A 539 -12.59 5.60 22.55
C ALA A 539 -13.80 5.21 21.68
N GLY A 540 -14.62 6.20 21.26
CA GLY A 540 -15.73 5.99 20.36
C GLY A 540 -16.84 5.09 20.89
N GLY A 541 -16.97 4.96 22.23
CA GLY A 541 -17.91 4.05 22.89
C GLY A 541 -17.40 2.60 23.01
N TYR A 542 -16.14 2.35 22.66
CA TYR A 542 -15.50 1.04 22.78
C TYR A 542 -15.01 0.79 24.21
N VAL A 543 -15.23 -0.43 24.73
CA VAL A 543 -14.92 -0.80 26.13
C VAL A 543 -13.44 -0.69 26.46
N PHE A 544 -12.56 -0.85 25.46
CA PHE A 544 -11.10 -0.84 25.59
C PHE A 544 -10.46 0.42 25.00
N GLY A 545 -11.26 1.40 24.65
CA GLY A 545 -10.77 2.65 24.08
C GLY A 545 -10.35 3.63 25.18
N THR A 546 -9.35 4.44 24.86
CA THR A 546 -8.94 5.58 25.68
C THR A 546 -9.19 6.88 24.91
N ASP A 547 -9.51 7.95 25.63
CA ASP A 547 -9.64 9.30 25.08
C ASP A 547 -8.47 10.16 25.57
N PRO A 548 -7.24 9.93 25.10
CA PRO A 548 -6.09 10.72 25.49
C PRO A 548 -6.19 12.15 24.93
N GLU A 549 -5.37 13.04 25.47
CA GLU A 549 -5.07 14.30 24.83
C GLU A 549 -4.29 14.08 23.52
N PHE A 550 -3.90 15.15 22.86
CA PHE A 550 -3.05 15.08 21.68
C PHE A 550 -1.65 14.58 22.04
N PHE A 551 -1.15 13.68 21.21
CA PHE A 551 0.27 13.33 21.19
C PHE A 551 0.97 14.10 20.09
N ALA A 552 2.19 14.53 20.35
CA ALA A 552 3.05 15.10 19.33
C ALA A 552 4.48 14.59 19.48
N SER A 553 5.17 14.44 18.38
CA SER A 553 6.58 14.06 18.31
C SER A 553 7.31 14.85 17.24
N VAL A 554 8.61 15.04 17.44
CA VAL A 554 9.53 15.63 16.47
C VAL A 554 10.69 14.69 16.27
N GLY A 555 11.28 14.71 15.08
CA GLY A 555 12.40 13.83 14.81
C GLY A 555 13.16 14.15 13.55
N VAL A 556 14.24 13.42 13.39
CA VAL A 556 15.09 13.42 12.20
C VAL A 556 15.34 12.00 11.72
N GLY A 557 15.72 11.85 10.48
CA GLY A 557 16.03 10.53 9.96
C GLY A 557 16.92 10.55 8.73
N LEU A 558 17.47 9.38 8.42
CA LEU A 558 18.22 9.12 7.20
C LEU A 558 17.38 8.33 6.20
N ARG A 559 17.62 8.61 4.94
CA ARG A 559 17.01 7.91 3.79
C ARG A 559 18.13 7.46 2.88
N THR A 560 18.10 6.21 2.47
CA THR A 560 19.05 5.70 1.48
C THR A 560 18.37 4.83 0.46
N ALA A 561 18.85 4.87 -0.77
CA ALA A 561 18.42 4.00 -1.86
C ALA A 561 19.64 3.33 -2.49
N PHE A 562 19.52 2.06 -2.82
CA PHE A 562 20.54 1.26 -3.47
C PHE A 562 19.90 0.37 -4.54
N PRO A 563 20.38 0.39 -5.77
CA PRO A 563 21.39 1.30 -6.35
C PRO A 563 20.94 2.78 -6.37
N PRO A 564 21.80 3.72 -6.80
CA PRO A 564 21.38 5.10 -7.03
C PRO A 564 20.22 5.18 -8.02
N GLY A 565 19.24 6.04 -7.75
CA GLY A 565 18.04 6.14 -8.59
C GLY A 565 16.98 5.07 -8.28
N SER A 566 17.25 4.11 -7.40
CA SER A 566 16.25 3.14 -6.96
C SER A 566 15.05 3.84 -6.31
N ARG A 567 13.86 3.32 -6.58
CA ARG A 567 12.62 3.79 -5.93
C ARG A 567 12.44 3.19 -4.54
N ARG A 568 13.26 2.21 -4.18
CA ARG A 568 13.26 1.59 -2.86
C ARG A 568 14.06 2.42 -1.89
N THR A 569 13.37 3.01 -0.92
CA THR A 569 13.99 3.84 0.13
C THR A 569 14.10 3.03 1.42
N TYR A 570 15.28 2.97 1.99
CA TYR A 570 15.49 2.49 3.36
C TYR A 570 15.53 3.69 4.30
N ARG A 571 14.91 3.56 5.46
CA ARG A 571 14.80 4.64 6.44
C ARG A 571 15.27 4.24 7.83
N LEU A 572 15.90 5.20 8.50
CA LEU A 572 16.22 5.19 9.92
C LEU A 572 15.72 6.50 10.50
N ASP A 573 14.77 6.46 11.42
CA ASP A 573 14.20 7.63 12.08
C ASP A 573 14.52 7.59 13.58
N VAL A 574 14.86 8.75 14.15
CA VAL A 574 14.97 9.00 15.58
C VAL A 574 14.01 10.12 15.94
N ALA A 575 13.09 9.86 16.85
CA ALA A 575 12.06 10.81 17.23
C ALA A 575 11.85 10.84 18.75
N VAL A 576 11.44 11.99 19.26
CA VAL A 576 11.13 12.21 20.67
C VAL A 576 9.71 12.71 20.84
N PRO A 577 8.98 12.27 21.88
CA PRO A 577 7.69 12.84 22.23
C PRO A 577 7.87 14.26 22.79
N VAL A 578 7.02 15.19 22.34
CA VAL A 578 6.99 16.58 22.82
C VAL A 578 5.66 16.94 23.48
N ALA A 579 4.63 16.11 23.29
CA ALA A 579 3.35 16.20 24.00
C ALA A 579 2.70 14.81 24.15
N GLY A 580 1.91 14.65 25.21
CA GLY A 580 1.18 13.40 25.51
C GLY A 580 1.93 12.41 26.40
N GLY A 581 2.96 12.86 27.11
CA GLY A 581 3.81 12.08 28.02
C GLY A 581 5.15 11.72 27.40
N GLY A 582 6.18 11.65 28.25
CA GLY A 582 7.56 11.42 27.86
C GLY A 582 8.36 12.71 27.69
N GLY A 583 9.66 12.59 27.49
CA GLY A 583 10.63 13.67 27.34
C GLY A 583 11.76 13.28 26.39
N LEU A 584 12.80 14.08 26.33
CA LEU A 584 13.96 13.86 25.45
C LEU A 584 14.68 12.53 25.70
N SER A 585 14.55 11.96 26.91
CA SER A 585 15.09 10.64 27.24
C SER A 585 14.32 9.47 26.59
N ASP A 586 13.09 9.70 26.17
CA ASP A 586 12.17 8.66 25.67
C ASP A 586 12.19 8.57 24.14
N PHE A 587 13.37 8.74 23.55
CA PHE A 587 13.51 8.67 22.10
C PHE A 587 13.18 7.29 21.56
N VAL A 588 12.57 7.27 20.39
CA VAL A 588 12.21 6.05 19.64
C VAL A 588 13.03 6.01 18.37
N VAL A 589 13.71 4.88 18.16
CA VAL A 589 14.40 4.58 16.91
C VAL A 589 13.52 3.64 16.07
N SER A 590 13.34 3.97 14.81
CA SER A 590 12.61 3.11 13.88
C SER A 590 13.35 2.92 12.56
N VAL A 591 13.38 1.67 12.10
CA VAL A 591 13.97 1.25 10.82
C VAL A 591 12.86 0.69 9.94
N GLY A 592 12.95 0.91 8.65
CA GLY A 592 11.96 0.36 7.71
C GLY A 592 12.31 0.58 6.26
N VAL A 593 11.49 -0.02 5.39
CA VAL A 593 11.55 0.15 3.94
C VAL A 593 10.36 0.99 3.49
N GLY A 594 10.61 1.93 2.60
CA GLY A 594 9.67 2.95 2.15
C GLY A 594 9.60 4.15 3.10
N GLN A 595 8.91 5.19 2.68
CA GLN A 595 8.68 6.38 3.50
C GLN A 595 7.69 6.10 4.63
N ALA A 596 7.76 6.88 5.71
CA ALA A 596 6.81 6.80 6.82
C ALA A 596 5.41 7.29 6.39
N ILE A 597 5.39 8.38 5.64
CA ILE A 597 4.22 8.94 4.97
C ILE A 597 4.50 9.02 3.47
N GLY A 598 3.48 8.93 2.63
CA GLY A 598 3.68 8.94 1.19
C GLY A 598 2.37 9.01 0.40
N ARG A 599 2.48 9.24 -0.89
CA ARG A 599 1.35 9.30 -1.83
C ARG A 599 0.74 7.93 -2.14
N VAL A 600 1.49 6.85 -1.92
CA VAL A 600 0.96 5.50 -2.06
C VAL A 600 0.12 5.18 -0.82
N LEU A 601 -1.15 5.54 -0.89
CA LEU A 601 -2.10 5.33 0.18
C LEU A 601 -2.42 3.84 0.31
N ARG A 602 -2.12 3.28 1.46
CA ARG A 602 -2.38 1.87 1.77
C ARG A 602 -3.60 1.76 2.67
N ASP A 603 -4.35 0.68 2.49
CA ASP A 603 -5.40 0.33 3.43
C ASP A 603 -4.79 0.17 4.83
N ASP A 604 -5.37 0.84 5.80
CA ASP A 604 -4.92 0.74 7.18
C ASP A 604 -4.91 -0.73 7.64
N PRO A 605 -3.78 -1.26 8.13
CA PRO A 605 -3.69 -2.67 8.51
C PRO A 605 -4.68 -3.07 9.60
N GLN A 606 -5.02 -2.15 10.51
CA GLN A 606 -5.95 -2.43 11.60
C GLN A 606 -7.41 -2.40 11.13
N ILE A 607 -7.77 -1.47 10.24
CA ILE A 607 -9.05 -1.50 9.52
C ILE A 607 -9.16 -2.79 8.71
N ARG A 608 -8.14 -3.14 7.95
CA ARG A 608 -8.15 -4.33 7.09
C ARG A 608 -8.33 -5.65 7.85
N ARG A 609 -7.84 -5.74 9.09
CA ARG A 609 -8.04 -6.94 9.94
C ARG A 609 -9.51 -7.20 10.23
N SER A 610 -10.30 -6.15 10.41
CA SER A 610 -11.73 -6.23 10.72
C SER A 610 -12.64 -6.03 9.51
N SER A 611 -12.08 -5.50 8.40
CA SER A 611 -12.78 -5.24 7.14
C SER A 611 -13.30 -6.53 6.50
N ARG A 612 -14.48 -6.43 5.92
CA ARG A 612 -15.17 -7.48 5.15
C ARG A 612 -15.18 -7.16 3.66
N ARG A 613 -14.36 -6.21 3.24
CA ARG A 613 -14.25 -5.80 1.84
C ARG A 613 -13.59 -6.89 1.01
N THR A 614 -14.37 -7.48 0.11
CA THR A 614 -13.95 -8.60 -0.73
C THR A 614 -13.50 -8.15 -2.11
N LEU A 615 -14.03 -7.04 -2.63
CA LEU A 615 -13.75 -6.52 -3.96
C LEU A 615 -13.60 -5.02 -3.96
N SER A 616 -12.56 -4.54 -4.63
CA SER A 616 -12.40 -3.16 -5.03
C SER A 616 -11.81 -3.11 -6.44
N ALA A 617 -12.03 -2.03 -7.17
CA ALA A 617 -11.45 -1.87 -8.51
C ALA A 617 -9.92 -1.90 -8.48
N SER A 618 -9.31 -1.46 -7.38
CA SER A 618 -7.87 -1.51 -7.19
C SER A 618 -7.28 -2.93 -7.22
N LEU A 619 -8.09 -3.96 -6.93
CA LEU A 619 -7.64 -5.36 -6.97
C LEU A 619 -7.43 -5.86 -8.40
N PHE A 620 -8.01 -5.20 -9.38
CA PHE A 620 -7.93 -5.54 -10.78
C PHE A 620 -6.95 -4.65 -11.56
N ASN A 621 -6.39 -3.63 -10.93
CA ASN A 621 -5.37 -2.79 -11.53
C ASN A 621 -4.00 -3.44 -11.42
N TYR A 622 -3.31 -3.53 -12.53
CA TYR A 622 -1.91 -3.93 -12.61
C TYR A 622 -1.07 -2.80 -13.16
N PRO A 623 0.09 -2.60 -12.64
CA PRO A 623 0.35 -2.28 -11.25
C PRO A 623 -0.25 -0.91 -10.94
N ASN A 624 -0.46 -0.65 -9.67
CA ASN A 624 -1.13 0.61 -9.26
C ASN A 624 -0.22 1.81 -9.39
#